data_278ce38675ce0a27ddd616b35d73f611
#
_entry.id   278ce38675ce0a27ddd616b35d73f611
#
_cell.length_a   1.000
_cell.length_b   1.000
_cell.length_c   1.000
_cell.angle_alpha   90.00
_cell.angle_beta   90.00
_cell.angle_gamma   90.00
#
_symmetry.space_group_name_H-M   'P 1'
#
loop_
_entity.id
_entity.type
_entity.pdbx_description
1 polymer ?
#
loop_
_entity_poly.entity_id
_entity_poly.type
_entity_poly.pdbx_seq_one_letter_code
_entity_poly.pdbx_strand_id
1 'polypeptide(L)'
;MSSAIVLATTAENAEALLSGERDRDHRRFPPKKLPARAYLAVVGTGSIIGECTLGIAERKTAKGWALPVSKPRRYRAPRPIADFGVSRIPRSFRYIER
;
A
#
# COMPACT_ATOMS: atom_id res chain seq x y z
N MET A 1 -4.41 19.07 5.11
CA MET A 1 -4.42 17.60 5.30
C MET A 1 -3.69 16.92 4.17
N SER A 2 -3.01 15.85 4.49
CA SER A 2 -2.26 15.10 3.50
C SER A 2 -3.12 14.01 2.88
N SER A 3 -2.91 13.75 1.59
CA SER A 3 -3.49 12.59 0.95
C SER A 3 -2.66 11.37 1.32
N ALA A 4 -3.33 10.25 1.54
CA ALA A 4 -2.71 8.96 1.75
C ALA A 4 -3.40 7.94 0.84
N ILE A 5 -2.91 6.73 0.84
CA ILE A 5 -3.39 5.68 -0.06
C ILE A 5 -3.70 4.43 0.75
N VAL A 6 -4.85 3.82 0.47
CA VAL A 6 -5.08 2.44 0.89
C VAL A 6 -4.68 1.57 -0.30
N LEU A 7 -3.68 0.75 -0.10
CA LEU A 7 -3.07 -0.07 -1.14
C LEU A 7 -3.47 -1.53 -0.97
N ALA A 8 -4.22 -2.05 -1.93
CA ALA A 8 -4.65 -3.45 -1.89
C ALA A 8 -3.50 -4.36 -2.29
N THR A 9 -3.26 -5.40 -1.52
CA THR A 9 -2.17 -6.32 -1.78
C THR A 9 -2.48 -7.70 -1.20
N THR A 10 -1.74 -8.70 -1.66
CA THR A 10 -1.84 -10.05 -1.09
C THR A 10 -1.13 -10.09 0.27
N ALA A 11 -1.49 -11.07 1.09
CA ALA A 11 -0.82 -11.26 2.38
C ALA A 11 0.68 -11.47 2.19
N GLU A 12 1.06 -12.28 1.22
CA GLU A 12 2.46 -12.58 0.93
C GLU A 12 3.24 -11.32 0.56
N ASN A 13 2.69 -10.50 -0.33
CA ASN A 13 3.36 -9.27 -0.76
C ASN A 13 3.45 -8.25 0.38
N ALA A 14 2.38 -8.12 1.17
CA ALA A 14 2.38 -7.21 2.31
C ALA A 14 3.46 -7.60 3.33
N GLU A 15 3.58 -8.89 3.63
CA GLU A 15 4.61 -9.38 4.54
C GLU A 15 6.01 -9.10 4.01
N ALA A 16 6.23 -9.32 2.72
CA ALA A 16 7.53 -9.07 2.09
C ALA A 16 7.91 -7.60 2.14
N LEU A 17 6.94 -6.70 1.92
CA LEU A 17 7.19 -5.27 2.01
C LEU A 17 7.47 -4.83 3.44
N LEU A 18 6.72 -5.35 4.41
CA LEU A 18 6.88 -4.96 5.80
C LEU A 18 8.16 -5.49 6.43
N SER A 19 8.63 -6.65 5.98
CA SER A 19 9.88 -7.25 6.50
C SER A 19 11.12 -6.65 5.85
N GLY A 20 10.96 -5.91 4.75
CA GLY A 20 12.09 -5.38 3.99
C GLY A 20 12.65 -6.37 2.97
N GLU A 21 12.09 -7.57 2.89
CA GLU A 21 12.48 -8.55 1.88
C GLU A 21 12.24 -8.02 0.46
N ARG A 22 11.20 -7.22 0.32
CA ARG A 22 10.85 -6.57 -0.94
C ARG A 22 10.74 -5.06 -0.71
N ASP A 23 11.40 -4.26 -1.54
CA ASP A 23 11.38 -2.81 -1.40
C ASP A 23 10.78 -2.11 -2.61
N ARG A 24 10.05 -2.85 -3.44
CA ARG A 24 9.33 -2.31 -4.61
C ARG A 24 7.95 -2.91 -4.68
N ASP A 25 6.99 -2.07 -5.07
CA ASP A 25 5.65 -2.51 -5.39
C ASP A 25 5.44 -2.27 -6.88
N HIS A 26 4.76 -3.19 -7.56
CA HIS A 26 4.54 -3.07 -8.98
C HIS A 26 3.05 -2.87 -9.28
N ARG A 27 2.75 -1.82 -10.03
CA ARG A 27 1.37 -1.48 -10.41
C ARG A 27 1.30 -1.18 -11.90
N ARG A 28 0.28 -1.73 -12.53
CA ARG A 28 0.02 -1.43 -13.94
C ARG A 28 -0.33 0.05 -14.12
N PHE A 29 -1.14 0.58 -13.22
CA PHE A 29 -1.53 1.98 -13.20
C PHE A 29 -1.21 2.56 -11.83
N PRO A 30 -0.05 3.21 -11.69
CA PRO A 30 0.35 3.72 -10.38
C PRO A 30 -0.44 4.95 -9.96
N PRO A 31 -0.53 5.22 -8.65
CA PRO A 31 -1.09 6.47 -8.16
C PRO A 31 -0.32 7.66 -8.73
N LYS A 32 -1.00 8.78 -8.89
CA LYS A 32 -0.37 10.01 -9.41
C LYS A 32 0.14 10.92 -8.31
N LYS A 33 -0.49 10.87 -7.12
CA LYS A 33 -0.12 11.73 -5.99
C LYS A 33 0.94 11.04 -5.14
N LEU A 34 2.17 11.06 -5.59
CA LEU A 34 3.29 10.41 -4.92
C LEU A 34 4.42 11.42 -4.66
N PRO A 35 5.24 11.24 -3.62
CA PRO A 35 5.17 10.14 -2.66
C PRO A 35 4.00 10.29 -1.70
N ALA A 36 3.58 9.18 -1.12
CA ALA A 36 2.46 9.17 -0.20
C ALA A 36 2.61 8.05 0.83
N ARG A 37 1.94 8.24 1.98
CA ARG A 37 1.81 7.16 2.94
C ARG A 37 0.83 6.14 2.38
N ALA A 38 1.20 4.88 2.44
CA ALA A 38 0.37 3.79 1.95
C ALA A 38 0.04 2.82 3.08
N TYR A 39 -1.24 2.52 3.22
CA TYR A 39 -1.74 1.58 4.21
C TYR A 39 -2.01 0.27 3.51
N LEU A 40 -1.38 -0.81 3.96
CA LEU A 40 -1.40 -2.10 3.28
C LEU A 40 -2.63 -2.91 3.66
N ALA A 41 -3.60 -2.94 2.77
CA ALA A 41 -4.86 -3.66 2.97
C ALA A 41 -4.76 -5.04 2.33
N VAL A 42 -4.90 -6.08 3.14
CA VAL A 42 -4.77 -7.45 2.68
C VAL A 42 -6.08 -7.94 2.08
N VAL A 43 -6.02 -8.29 0.79
CA VAL A 43 -7.18 -8.77 0.05
C VAL A 43 -7.79 -9.99 0.73
N GLY A 44 -9.11 -9.99 0.86
CA GLY A 44 -9.84 -11.10 1.46
C GLY A 44 -10.01 -11.03 2.97
N THR A 45 -9.35 -10.09 3.66
CA THR A 45 -9.41 -10.02 5.13
C THR A 45 -10.14 -8.81 5.67
N GLY A 46 -10.28 -7.75 4.90
CA GLY A 46 -10.85 -6.49 5.39
C GLY A 46 -9.97 -5.78 6.41
N SER A 47 -8.66 -6.10 6.45
CA SER A 47 -7.74 -5.57 7.45
C SER A 47 -6.54 -4.88 6.84
N ILE A 48 -6.02 -3.88 7.57
CA ILE A 48 -4.77 -3.21 7.24
C ILE A 48 -3.75 -3.66 8.26
N ILE A 49 -2.63 -4.21 7.79
CA ILE A 49 -1.65 -4.83 8.67
C ILE A 49 -0.40 -3.99 8.89
N GLY A 50 -0.27 -2.90 8.16
CA GLY A 50 0.89 -2.02 8.30
C GLY A 50 0.85 -0.88 7.32
N GLU A 51 1.90 -0.08 7.32
CA GLU A 51 2.01 1.09 6.46
C GLU A 51 3.43 1.27 5.97
N CYS A 52 3.59 2.06 4.92
CA CYS A 52 4.89 2.40 4.36
C CYS A 52 4.78 3.73 3.62
N THR A 53 5.93 4.21 3.12
CA THR A 53 5.94 5.33 2.18
C THR A 53 6.09 4.76 0.79
N LEU A 54 5.16 5.12 -0.09
CA LEU A 54 5.18 4.71 -1.49
C LEU A 54 5.74 5.87 -2.30
N GLY A 55 6.86 5.66 -2.97
CA GLY A 55 7.54 6.69 -3.73
C GLY A 55 7.09 6.77 -5.17
N ILE A 56 7.62 7.78 -5.87
CA ILE A 56 7.28 8.02 -7.27
C ILE A 56 7.78 6.85 -8.13
N ALA A 57 6.96 6.44 -9.10
CA ALA A 57 7.31 5.34 -10.00
C ALA A 57 8.65 5.59 -10.66
N GLU A 58 9.55 4.61 -10.57
CA GLU A 58 10.92 4.75 -11.10
C GLU A 58 11.02 4.36 -12.56
N ARG A 59 10.41 3.23 -12.91
CA ARG A 59 10.50 2.71 -14.28
C ARG A 59 9.37 1.72 -14.54
N LYS A 60 9.08 1.53 -15.81
CA LYS A 60 8.11 0.52 -16.22
C LYS A 60 8.85 -0.80 -16.48
N THR A 61 8.30 -1.88 -15.92
CA THR A 61 8.83 -3.23 -16.10
C THR A 61 7.75 -4.13 -16.71
N ALA A 62 8.09 -5.38 -16.96
CA ALA A 62 7.11 -6.36 -17.43
C ALA A 62 5.97 -6.56 -16.45
N LYS A 63 6.22 -6.30 -15.15
CA LYS A 63 5.22 -6.44 -14.08
C LYS A 63 4.43 -5.16 -13.84
N GLY A 64 4.74 -4.08 -14.55
CA GLY A 64 4.14 -2.77 -14.37
C GLY A 64 5.15 -1.74 -13.88
N TRP A 65 4.67 -0.60 -13.39
CA TRP A 65 5.53 0.44 -12.87
C TRP A 65 6.09 0.05 -11.51
N ALA A 66 7.39 0.18 -11.35
CA ALA A 66 8.07 -0.11 -10.08
C ALA A 66 8.03 1.12 -9.18
N LEU A 67 7.42 0.97 -8.01
CA LEU A 67 7.25 2.03 -7.03
C LEU A 67 8.13 1.71 -5.82
N PRO A 68 9.09 2.57 -5.46
CA PRO A 68 9.93 2.29 -4.30
C PRO A 68 9.13 2.34 -3.01
N VAL A 69 9.40 1.40 -2.12
CA VAL A 69 8.76 1.32 -0.80
C VAL A 69 9.81 1.57 0.25
N SER A 70 9.53 2.47 1.19
CA SER A 70 10.43 2.79 2.27
C SER A 70 9.66 2.96 3.58
N LYS A 71 10.39 2.99 4.68
CA LYS A 71 9.84 3.23 6.02
C LYS A 71 8.67 2.30 6.36
N PRO A 72 8.83 0.97 6.15
CA PRO A 72 7.74 0.05 6.48
C PRO A 72 7.53 -0.02 7.98
N ARG A 73 6.28 -0.14 8.37
CA ARG A 73 5.92 -0.27 9.77
C ARG A 73 4.77 -1.26 9.91
N ARG A 74 5.05 -2.38 10.57
CA ARG A 74 4.04 -3.38 10.86
C ARG A 74 3.23 -2.95 12.08
N TYR A 75 1.92 -3.09 12.01
CA TYR A 75 1.07 -2.84 13.18
C TYR A 75 1.16 -4.02 14.13
N ARG A 76 1.02 -3.73 15.43
CA ARG A 76 1.02 -4.76 16.46
C ARG A 76 -0.15 -5.74 16.24
N ALA A 77 -1.29 -5.22 15.79
CA ALA A 77 -2.46 -6.02 15.46
C ALA A 77 -3.11 -5.45 14.20
N PRO A 78 -3.73 -6.30 13.35
CA PRO A 78 -4.45 -5.82 12.20
C PRO A 78 -5.53 -4.83 12.59
N ARG A 79 -5.77 -3.83 11.76
CA ARG A 79 -6.79 -2.82 11.98
C ARG A 79 -7.84 -2.93 10.88
N PRO A 80 -9.14 -2.79 11.21
CA PRO A 80 -10.17 -2.86 10.18
C PRO A 80 -10.07 -1.67 9.23
N ILE A 81 -10.39 -1.89 7.95
CA ILE A 81 -10.35 -0.82 6.95
C ILE A 81 -11.29 0.33 7.31
N ALA A 82 -12.35 0.05 8.07
CA ALA A 82 -13.29 1.09 8.51
C ALA A 82 -12.60 2.18 9.33
N ASP A 83 -11.53 1.84 10.06
CA ASP A 83 -10.75 2.84 10.83
C ASP A 83 -10.09 3.86 9.92
N PHE A 84 -9.98 3.56 8.63
CA PHE A 84 -9.35 4.41 7.63
C PHE A 84 -10.38 5.08 6.71
N GLY A 85 -11.66 4.98 7.06
CA GLY A 85 -12.73 5.58 6.28
C GLY A 85 -13.07 4.83 5.01
N VAL A 86 -12.73 3.55 4.93
CA VAL A 86 -12.93 2.73 3.74
C VAL A 86 -13.88 1.59 4.06
N SER A 87 -14.91 1.39 3.24
CA SER A 87 -15.92 0.35 3.46
C SER A 87 -15.55 -0.99 2.83
N ARG A 88 -14.65 -0.99 1.86
CA ARG A 88 -14.16 -2.22 1.22
C ARG A 88 -12.77 -2.00 0.66
N ILE A 89 -12.02 -3.10 0.50
CA ILE A 89 -10.68 -3.04 -0.07
C ILE A 89 -10.80 -2.70 -1.56
N PRO A 90 -10.07 -1.68 -2.06
CA PRO A 90 -10.11 -1.33 -3.47
C PRO A 90 -9.48 -2.42 -4.33
N ARG A 91 -9.69 -2.36 -5.65
CA ARG A 91 -9.05 -3.31 -6.56
C ARG A 91 -7.54 -3.16 -6.62
N SER A 92 -7.06 -1.93 -6.54
CA SER A 92 -5.62 -1.64 -6.58
C SER A 92 -5.26 -0.67 -5.48
N PHE A 93 -5.77 0.55 -5.54
CA PHE A 93 -5.53 1.55 -4.51
C PHE A 93 -6.66 2.56 -4.48
N ARG A 94 -6.72 3.32 -3.39
CA ARG A 94 -7.69 4.40 -3.22
C ARG A 94 -7.05 5.52 -2.40
N TYR A 95 -7.23 6.77 -2.84
CA TYR A 95 -6.80 7.91 -2.05
C TYR A 95 -7.73 8.12 -0.87
N ILE A 96 -7.14 8.48 0.26
CA ILE A 96 -7.89 8.88 1.46
C ILE A 96 -7.26 10.11 2.07
N GLU A 97 -8.01 10.80 2.90
CA GLU A 97 -7.53 11.97 3.64
C GLU A 97 -7.16 11.54 5.07
N ARG A 98 -5.92 11.84 5.47
CA ARG A 98 -5.48 11.53 6.85
C ARG A 98 -4.46 12.53 7.34
#